data_14be7e3d9d1513f18358e86c91a5c114
#
_entry.id   14be7e3d9d1513f18358e86c91a5c114
#
_cell.length_a   1.000
_cell.length_b   1.000
_cell.length_c   1.000
_cell.angle_alpha   90.00
_cell.angle_beta   90.00
_cell.angle_gamma   90.00
#
_symmetry.space_group_name_H-M   'P 1'
#
loop_
_entity.id
_entity.type
_entity.pdbx_description
1 polymer ?
#
loop_
_entity_poly.entity_id
_entity_poly.type
_entity_poly.pdbx_seq_one_letter_code
_entity_poly.pdbx_strand_id
1 'polypeptide(L)'
;MRKILFAILCLLFVSCSNLYKANKAYERGDYVENVVLTFKYFDEKPENFKELNEKKKNEINSKFSNIFEYYSKQKNSEKLEDINKANIELFTIYIASDNSQYAKEFQAEREFLASNNVKTLFNQALKTNKELFLQNIGLRDDHTYALKVIDHTINMNIAINAVVESNKALDRNKVELYNYFKKEIAKHRADGYISLAEVEEKEGSNRYLRSAQNLYYKANEIYSKYEKNYRNSYSKYESAKYKADLNDAEDNYNKGITEYRNAGSSKAKYRAANYYFKEAQKYVYNYKDTNKLLNETKEKGYFKYSLNSNNVDVKNKISNDLNSIAYPVTNGIELFIDYRDGDYNYNTSSNTNTEQLKKEVQTGVDSTGKPIMKVYNFTKITTTIEEIGTIRYTFSVRGAYYNNNISNDITIKNTVNNVKYSGEVPPSSEYRNSDNKALGSNELKKKVEEKVKKEVNGHIDSMVKDLKRI
;
A
#
# COMPACT_ATOMS: atom_id res chain seq x y z
N MET A 1 41.15 -21.56 -13.13
CA MET A 1 41.20 -20.76 -14.37
C MET A 1 39.82 -20.29 -14.86
N ARG A 2 38.77 -21.11 -14.97
CA ARG A 2 37.45 -20.65 -15.50
C ARG A 2 36.76 -19.55 -14.61
N LYS A 3 36.89 -19.57 -13.27
CA LYS A 3 36.29 -18.56 -12.40
C LYS A 3 36.98 -17.19 -12.44
N ILE A 4 38.29 -17.18 -12.72
CA ILE A 4 39.08 -15.94 -12.88
C ILE A 4 38.78 -15.30 -14.24
N LEU A 5 38.61 -16.11 -15.31
CA LEU A 5 38.22 -15.63 -16.64
C LEU A 5 36.79 -15.00 -16.59
N PHE A 6 35.86 -15.58 -15.83
CA PHE A 6 34.52 -15.04 -15.67
C PHE A 6 34.49 -13.72 -14.87
N ALA A 7 35.33 -13.60 -13.83
CA ALA A 7 35.48 -12.35 -13.07
C ALA A 7 36.11 -11.22 -13.91
N ILE A 8 37.11 -11.55 -14.75
CA ILE A 8 37.72 -10.59 -15.69
C ILE A 8 36.72 -10.20 -16.79
N LEU A 9 35.92 -11.16 -17.28
CA LEU A 9 34.84 -10.88 -18.25
C LEU A 9 33.76 -9.95 -17.62
N CYS A 10 33.35 -10.20 -16.37
CA CYS A 10 32.38 -9.34 -15.66
C CYS A 10 32.94 -7.93 -15.41
N LEU A 11 34.25 -7.79 -15.10
CA LEU A 11 34.89 -6.48 -14.93
C LEU A 11 35.01 -5.73 -16.27
N LEU A 12 35.25 -6.44 -17.38
CA LEU A 12 35.24 -5.85 -18.72
C LEU A 12 33.81 -5.42 -19.13
N PHE A 13 32.79 -6.18 -18.78
CA PHE A 13 31.38 -5.79 -19.02
C PHE A 13 30.93 -4.57 -18.22
N VAL A 14 31.43 -4.37 -17.00
CA VAL A 14 31.09 -3.19 -16.19
C VAL A 14 31.75 -1.92 -16.73
N SER A 15 32.98 -2.00 -17.23
CA SER A 15 33.68 -0.84 -17.83
C SER A 15 33.20 -0.50 -19.26
N CYS A 16 32.80 -1.49 -20.07
CA CYS A 16 32.12 -1.26 -21.35
C CYS A 16 30.69 -0.69 -21.19
N SER A 17 30.11 -0.73 -19.99
CA SER A 17 28.70 -0.39 -19.79
C SER A 17 28.39 1.09 -19.99
N ASN A 18 29.28 2.02 -19.55
CA ASN A 18 28.97 3.46 -19.61
C ASN A 18 29.10 4.03 -21.01
N LEU A 19 30.13 3.68 -21.77
CA LEU A 19 30.26 4.13 -23.17
C LEU A 19 29.19 3.50 -24.08
N TYR A 20 28.83 2.23 -23.85
CA TYR A 20 27.71 1.58 -24.54
C TYR A 20 26.37 2.30 -24.20
N LYS A 21 26.13 2.60 -22.93
CA LYS A 21 24.95 3.37 -22.52
C LYS A 21 24.93 4.77 -23.12
N ALA A 22 26.09 5.46 -23.16
CA ALA A 22 26.21 6.74 -23.83
C ALA A 22 25.82 6.67 -25.30
N ASN A 23 26.29 5.67 -26.04
CA ASN A 23 25.91 5.47 -27.43
C ASN A 23 24.40 5.22 -27.59
N LYS A 24 23.81 4.40 -26.73
CA LYS A 24 22.35 4.17 -26.71
C LYS A 24 21.58 5.45 -26.37
N ALA A 25 22.07 6.29 -25.45
CA ALA A 25 21.47 7.59 -25.16
C ALA A 25 21.50 8.50 -26.40
N TYR A 26 22.63 8.54 -27.13
CA TYR A 26 22.71 9.30 -28.39
C TYR A 26 21.70 8.82 -29.43
N GLU A 27 21.57 7.49 -29.63
CA GLU A 27 20.60 6.90 -30.56
C GLU A 27 19.14 7.23 -30.23
N ARG A 28 18.82 7.44 -28.94
CA ARG A 28 17.49 7.85 -28.46
C ARG A 28 17.26 9.37 -28.47
N GLY A 29 18.30 10.17 -28.76
CA GLY A 29 18.27 11.62 -28.67
C GLY A 29 18.45 12.18 -27.25
N ASP A 30 18.87 11.34 -26.27
CA ASP A 30 19.15 11.75 -24.89
C ASP A 30 20.58 12.32 -24.81
N TYR A 31 20.78 13.48 -25.38
CA TYR A 31 22.10 14.05 -25.64
C TYR A 31 22.84 14.45 -24.37
N VAL A 32 22.13 14.92 -23.34
CA VAL A 32 22.72 15.19 -22.02
C VAL A 32 23.29 13.92 -21.41
N GLU A 33 22.52 12.83 -21.42
CA GLU A 33 22.96 11.54 -20.89
C GLU A 33 24.15 11.00 -21.67
N ASN A 34 24.18 11.18 -23.00
CA ASN A 34 25.32 10.79 -23.83
C ASN A 34 26.62 11.48 -23.37
N VAL A 35 26.60 12.82 -23.22
CA VAL A 35 27.79 13.59 -22.84
C VAL A 35 28.23 13.23 -21.42
N VAL A 36 27.31 13.21 -20.47
CA VAL A 36 27.58 12.89 -19.06
C VAL A 36 28.18 11.50 -18.90
N LEU A 37 27.60 10.48 -19.54
CA LEU A 37 28.11 9.11 -19.47
C LEU A 37 29.46 8.93 -20.18
N THR A 38 29.69 9.68 -21.28
CA THR A 38 30.98 9.65 -21.99
C THR A 38 32.10 10.18 -21.09
N PHE A 39 31.91 11.33 -20.45
CA PHE A 39 32.93 11.87 -19.56
C PHE A 39 33.08 11.03 -18.30
N LYS A 40 31.99 10.57 -17.70
CA LYS A 40 32.02 9.66 -16.55
C LYS A 40 32.86 8.40 -16.86
N TYR A 41 32.73 7.84 -18.06
CA TYR A 41 33.52 6.67 -18.48
C TYR A 41 35.04 6.93 -18.49
N PHE A 42 35.46 8.14 -18.90
CA PHE A 42 36.87 8.50 -18.91
C PHE A 42 37.37 8.96 -17.54
N ASP A 43 36.60 9.74 -16.80
CA ASP A 43 36.99 10.28 -15.50
C ASP A 43 37.08 9.19 -14.43
N GLU A 44 36.22 8.14 -14.49
CA GLU A 44 36.28 6.98 -13.58
C GLU A 44 37.52 6.07 -13.85
N LYS A 45 37.97 5.98 -15.10
CA LYS A 45 39.08 5.12 -15.52
C LYS A 45 39.90 5.82 -16.61
N PRO A 46 40.95 6.55 -16.22
CA PRO A 46 41.84 7.28 -17.14
C PRO A 46 42.46 6.40 -18.25
N GLU A 47 42.64 5.10 -17.98
CA GLU A 47 43.15 4.14 -18.96
C GLU A 47 42.21 4.03 -20.16
N ASN A 48 40.91 4.16 -19.96
CA ASN A 48 39.92 4.07 -21.05
C ASN A 48 40.14 5.17 -22.11
N PHE A 49 40.58 6.35 -21.68
CA PHE A 49 40.92 7.42 -22.64
C PHE A 49 42.24 7.18 -23.32
N LYS A 50 43.26 6.69 -22.62
CA LYS A 50 44.59 6.38 -23.18
C LYS A 50 44.53 5.29 -24.23
N GLU A 51 43.64 4.31 -24.08
CA GLU A 51 43.43 3.20 -25.02
C GLU A 51 42.53 3.58 -26.21
N LEU A 52 42.01 4.82 -26.23
CA LEU A 52 41.16 5.27 -27.33
C LEU A 52 41.98 5.53 -28.57
N ASN A 53 41.69 4.79 -29.66
CA ASN A 53 42.30 5.08 -30.94
C ASN A 53 41.69 6.31 -31.61
N GLU A 54 42.42 6.93 -32.54
CA GLU A 54 42.01 8.17 -33.23
C GLU A 54 40.63 8.02 -33.93
N LYS A 55 40.31 6.86 -34.49
CA LYS A 55 39.02 6.62 -35.12
C LYS A 55 37.87 6.77 -34.16
N LYS A 56 37.98 6.19 -32.94
CA LYS A 56 36.97 6.30 -31.90
C LYS A 56 36.89 7.71 -31.32
N LYS A 57 38.02 8.40 -31.16
CA LYS A 57 38.04 9.82 -30.73
C LYS A 57 37.27 10.68 -31.74
N ASN A 58 37.53 10.49 -33.05
CA ASN A 58 36.83 11.23 -34.10
C ASN A 58 35.33 10.90 -34.15
N GLU A 59 34.94 9.64 -33.89
CA GLU A 59 33.52 9.26 -33.78
C GLU A 59 32.81 9.98 -32.62
N ILE A 60 33.41 10.01 -31.42
CA ILE A 60 32.88 10.71 -30.27
C ILE A 60 32.79 12.22 -30.54
N ASN A 61 33.86 12.82 -31.07
CA ASN A 61 33.88 14.23 -31.42
C ASN A 61 32.79 14.60 -32.45
N SER A 62 32.54 13.76 -33.44
CA SER A 62 31.45 13.95 -34.42
C SER A 62 30.07 13.92 -33.74
N LYS A 63 29.86 13.04 -32.75
CA LYS A 63 28.61 12.99 -31.98
C LYS A 63 28.43 14.28 -31.20
N PHE A 64 29.46 14.79 -30.53
CA PHE A 64 29.42 16.05 -29.82
C PHE A 64 29.10 17.23 -30.76
N SER A 65 29.76 17.27 -31.92
CA SER A 65 29.47 18.27 -32.94
C SER A 65 27.99 18.29 -33.36
N ASN A 66 27.43 17.10 -33.63
CA ASN A 66 26.02 16.96 -33.99
C ASN A 66 25.07 17.38 -32.84
N ILE A 67 25.43 17.11 -31.59
CA ILE A 67 24.68 17.52 -30.40
C ILE A 67 24.63 19.04 -30.32
N PHE A 68 25.76 19.71 -30.47
CA PHE A 68 25.81 21.19 -30.40
C PHE A 68 25.11 21.86 -31.59
N GLU A 69 25.19 21.28 -32.79
CA GLU A 69 24.41 21.73 -33.93
C GLU A 69 22.89 21.57 -33.69
N TYR A 70 22.48 20.43 -33.13
CA TYR A 70 21.08 20.23 -32.74
C TYR A 70 20.59 21.32 -31.79
N TYR A 71 21.30 21.57 -30.68
CA TYR A 71 20.90 22.61 -29.72
C TYR A 71 20.97 24.02 -30.28
N SER A 72 21.91 24.30 -31.18
CA SER A 72 21.95 25.58 -31.88
C SER A 72 20.67 25.82 -32.69
N LYS A 73 20.18 24.79 -33.38
CA LYS A 73 18.90 24.86 -34.10
C LYS A 73 17.73 25.02 -33.14
N GLN A 74 17.70 24.28 -32.02
CA GLN A 74 16.62 24.38 -31.02
C GLN A 74 16.59 25.78 -30.35
N LYS A 75 17.72 26.39 -30.08
CA LYS A 75 17.77 27.77 -29.53
C LYS A 75 17.20 28.81 -30.49
N ASN A 76 17.18 28.56 -31.80
CA ASN A 76 16.62 29.42 -32.83
C ASN A 76 15.21 28.98 -33.27
N SER A 77 14.57 28.05 -32.52
CA SER A 77 13.19 27.64 -32.75
C SER A 77 12.22 28.77 -32.47
N GLU A 78 11.08 28.80 -33.20
CA GLU A 78 9.95 29.68 -32.89
C GLU A 78 9.19 29.22 -31.62
N LYS A 79 9.40 27.96 -31.18
CA LYS A 79 8.74 27.40 -30.02
C LYS A 79 9.55 27.64 -28.76
N LEU A 80 8.96 28.39 -27.82
CA LEU A 80 9.62 28.67 -26.52
C LEU A 80 9.95 27.40 -25.72
N GLU A 81 9.18 26.32 -25.91
CA GLU A 81 9.40 25.02 -25.31
C GLU A 81 10.76 24.40 -25.74
N ASP A 82 11.06 24.44 -27.05
CA ASP A 82 12.32 23.96 -27.60
C ASP A 82 13.50 24.79 -27.09
N ILE A 83 13.34 26.13 -27.07
CA ILE A 83 14.35 27.08 -26.56
C ILE A 83 14.62 26.83 -25.08
N ASN A 84 13.56 26.66 -24.27
CA ASN A 84 13.70 26.37 -22.84
C ASN A 84 14.43 25.06 -22.60
N LYS A 85 14.04 23.99 -23.29
CA LYS A 85 14.70 22.70 -23.21
C LYS A 85 16.16 22.79 -23.58
N ALA A 86 16.48 23.42 -24.73
CA ALA A 86 17.87 23.57 -25.18
C ALA A 86 18.74 24.34 -24.19
N ASN A 87 18.24 25.43 -23.61
CA ASN A 87 19.00 26.22 -22.63
C ASN A 87 19.31 25.46 -21.33
N ILE A 88 18.34 24.68 -20.81
CA ILE A 88 18.54 23.85 -19.62
C ILE A 88 19.55 22.74 -19.91
N GLU A 89 19.42 22.06 -21.04
CA GLU A 89 20.27 20.94 -21.43
C GLU A 89 21.70 21.40 -21.76
N LEU A 90 21.88 22.53 -22.45
CA LEU A 90 23.21 23.11 -22.68
C LEU A 90 23.91 23.54 -21.41
N PHE A 91 23.18 24.14 -20.44
CA PHE A 91 23.77 24.40 -19.12
C PHE A 91 24.23 23.11 -18.44
N THR A 92 23.39 22.05 -18.49
CA THR A 92 23.70 20.75 -17.90
C THR A 92 24.93 20.12 -18.53
N ILE A 93 25.05 20.16 -19.85
CA ILE A 93 26.20 19.70 -20.62
C ILE A 93 27.46 20.53 -20.23
N TYR A 94 27.33 21.85 -20.15
CA TYR A 94 28.46 22.70 -19.78
C TYR A 94 29.02 22.32 -18.40
N ILE A 95 28.15 22.12 -17.40
CA ILE A 95 28.57 21.70 -16.05
C ILE A 95 29.30 20.36 -16.09
N ALA A 96 28.84 19.38 -16.86
CA ALA A 96 29.50 18.09 -17.00
C ALA A 96 30.87 18.23 -17.70
N SER A 97 30.92 18.95 -18.80
CA SER A 97 32.13 19.12 -19.64
C SER A 97 33.22 19.94 -18.95
N ASP A 98 32.86 21.06 -18.32
CA ASP A 98 33.83 21.93 -17.63
C ASP A 98 34.51 21.27 -16.40
N ASN A 99 33.93 20.16 -15.92
CA ASN A 99 34.47 19.41 -14.79
C ASN A 99 35.13 18.09 -15.19
N SER A 100 35.09 17.69 -16.46
CA SER A 100 35.88 16.57 -16.95
C SER A 100 37.26 17.02 -17.44
N GLN A 101 38.28 16.30 -17.02
CA GLN A 101 39.66 16.56 -17.51
C GLN A 101 39.84 16.23 -18.99
N TYR A 102 38.90 15.43 -19.58
CA TYR A 102 38.95 14.95 -20.97
C TYR A 102 38.14 15.78 -21.95
N ALA A 103 37.28 16.69 -21.49
CA ALA A 103 36.42 17.48 -22.37
C ALA A 103 37.24 18.29 -23.42
N LYS A 104 38.33 18.87 -22.99
CA LYS A 104 39.22 19.68 -23.87
C LYS A 104 40.01 18.87 -24.90
N GLU A 105 40.04 17.57 -24.78
CA GLU A 105 40.65 16.65 -25.75
C GLU A 105 39.78 16.44 -27.02
N PHE A 106 38.49 16.79 -26.93
CA PHE A 106 37.55 16.78 -28.06
C PHE A 106 37.38 18.19 -28.61
N GLN A 107 37.56 18.36 -29.91
CA GLN A 107 37.49 19.68 -30.54
C GLN A 107 36.11 20.33 -30.35
N ALA A 108 35.03 19.61 -30.57
CA ALA A 108 33.68 20.12 -30.46
C ALA A 108 33.38 20.64 -29.02
N GLU A 109 33.81 19.90 -27.98
CA GLU A 109 33.67 20.32 -26.57
C GLU A 109 34.53 21.52 -26.23
N ARG A 110 35.78 21.56 -26.70
CA ARG A 110 36.68 22.68 -26.50
C ARG A 110 36.12 23.96 -27.11
N GLU A 111 35.58 23.89 -28.33
CA GLU A 111 34.91 25.03 -29.00
C GLU A 111 33.65 25.45 -28.25
N PHE A 112 32.85 24.50 -27.81
CA PHE A 112 31.65 24.77 -27.02
C PHE A 112 31.98 25.48 -25.69
N LEU A 113 32.95 24.97 -24.94
CA LEU A 113 33.38 25.60 -23.67
C LEU A 113 33.98 27.00 -23.90
N ALA A 114 34.75 27.22 -24.98
CA ALA A 114 35.35 28.49 -25.30
C ALA A 114 34.32 29.54 -25.76
N SER A 115 33.27 29.11 -26.47
CA SER A 115 32.25 30.02 -27.02
C SER A 115 31.11 30.36 -26.04
N ASN A 116 31.03 29.65 -24.91
CA ASN A 116 29.96 29.80 -23.94
C ASN A 116 30.49 30.22 -22.55
N ASN A 117 29.65 30.95 -21.82
CA ASN A 117 29.91 31.33 -20.42
C ASN A 117 28.81 30.70 -19.55
N VAL A 118 29.19 29.99 -18.50
CA VAL A 118 28.30 29.27 -17.63
C VAL A 118 27.21 30.12 -16.98
N LYS A 119 27.56 31.37 -16.57
CA LYS A 119 26.56 32.31 -15.99
C LYS A 119 25.54 32.75 -17.05
N THR A 120 26.00 32.95 -18.29
CA THR A 120 25.11 33.31 -19.40
C THR A 120 24.15 32.17 -19.70
N LEU A 121 24.62 30.92 -19.83
CA LEU A 121 23.79 29.74 -20.04
C LEU A 121 22.80 29.56 -18.88
N PHE A 122 23.24 29.71 -17.65
CA PHE A 122 22.41 29.64 -16.44
C PHE A 122 21.25 30.66 -16.48
N ASN A 123 21.59 31.92 -16.73
CA ASN A 123 20.61 33.01 -16.77
C ASN A 123 19.60 32.83 -17.93
N GLN A 124 20.07 32.37 -19.10
CA GLN A 124 19.20 32.06 -20.23
C GLN A 124 18.23 30.91 -19.90
N ALA A 125 18.71 29.84 -19.27
CA ALA A 125 17.89 28.72 -18.86
C ALA A 125 16.78 29.14 -17.88
N LEU A 126 17.10 29.91 -16.83
CA LEU A 126 16.09 30.39 -15.88
C LEU A 126 15.13 31.40 -16.52
N LYS A 127 15.61 32.29 -17.40
CA LYS A 127 14.79 33.26 -18.09
C LYS A 127 13.74 32.59 -18.99
N THR A 128 14.17 31.70 -19.90
CA THR A 128 13.26 31.00 -20.81
C THR A 128 12.30 30.07 -20.07
N ASN A 129 12.74 29.46 -18.98
CA ASN A 129 11.88 28.62 -18.13
C ASN A 129 10.77 29.48 -17.48
N LYS A 130 11.12 30.66 -16.95
CA LYS A 130 10.14 31.59 -16.40
C LYS A 130 9.15 32.08 -17.45
N GLU A 131 9.61 32.43 -18.65
CA GLU A 131 8.75 32.88 -19.74
C GLU A 131 7.74 31.78 -20.15
N LEU A 132 8.23 30.55 -20.33
CA LEU A 132 7.38 29.40 -20.65
C LEU A 132 6.38 29.11 -19.53
N PHE A 133 6.81 29.18 -18.28
CA PHE A 133 5.94 29.01 -17.12
C PHE A 133 4.83 30.07 -17.11
N LEU A 134 5.16 31.35 -17.31
CA LEU A 134 4.18 32.43 -17.28
C LEU A 134 3.17 32.36 -18.44
N GLN A 135 3.55 31.81 -19.58
CA GLN A 135 2.60 31.54 -20.67
C GLN A 135 1.56 30.49 -20.32
N ASN A 136 1.90 29.54 -19.44
CA ASN A 136 1.06 28.39 -19.12
C ASN A 136 0.28 28.52 -17.80
N ILE A 137 0.72 29.37 -16.88
CA ILE A 137 0.09 29.51 -15.56
C ILE A 137 -1.34 30.09 -15.63
N GLY A 138 -1.66 30.85 -16.68
CA GLY A 138 -2.99 31.46 -16.87
C GLY A 138 -4.01 30.57 -17.58
N LEU A 139 -3.61 29.42 -18.08
CA LEU A 139 -4.48 28.49 -18.81
C LEU A 139 -5.06 27.46 -17.83
N ARG A 140 -6.39 27.46 -17.65
CA ARG A 140 -7.09 26.63 -16.63
C ARG A 140 -6.72 25.15 -16.64
N ASP A 141 -6.47 24.59 -17.82
CA ASP A 141 -6.22 23.16 -17.99
C ASP A 141 -4.73 22.79 -17.92
N ASP A 142 -3.82 23.76 -17.81
CA ASP A 142 -2.38 23.56 -17.95
C ASP A 142 -1.57 23.74 -16.65
N HIS A 143 -2.21 23.78 -15.47
CA HIS A 143 -1.48 23.87 -14.19
C HIS A 143 -0.48 22.73 -14.01
N THR A 144 -0.83 21.51 -14.47
CA THR A 144 0.07 20.36 -14.46
C THR A 144 1.28 20.57 -15.38
N TYR A 145 1.07 21.20 -16.53
CA TYR A 145 2.15 21.51 -17.45
C TYR A 145 3.05 22.64 -16.91
N ALA A 146 2.46 23.71 -16.38
CA ALA A 146 3.21 24.79 -15.71
C ALA A 146 4.11 24.24 -14.58
N LEU A 147 3.59 23.30 -13.78
CA LEU A 147 4.36 22.63 -12.75
C LEU A 147 5.55 21.82 -13.33
N LYS A 148 5.33 21.08 -14.43
CA LYS A 148 6.41 20.36 -15.13
C LYS A 148 7.48 21.30 -15.67
N VAL A 149 7.08 22.48 -16.19
CA VAL A 149 8.03 23.48 -16.67
C VAL A 149 8.96 23.95 -15.57
N ILE A 150 8.42 24.32 -14.41
CA ILE A 150 9.23 24.73 -13.26
C ILE A 150 10.13 23.59 -12.75
N ASP A 151 9.58 22.38 -12.67
CA ASP A 151 10.33 21.21 -12.18
C ASP A 151 11.44 20.79 -13.14
N HIS A 152 11.38 21.10 -14.42
CA HIS A 152 12.45 20.82 -15.37
C HIS A 152 13.80 21.41 -14.95
N THR A 153 13.83 22.52 -14.22
CA THR A 153 15.05 23.10 -13.65
C THR A 153 15.73 22.22 -12.60
N ILE A 154 15.06 21.16 -12.10
CA ILE A 154 15.68 20.15 -11.23
C ILE A 154 16.90 19.51 -11.90
N ASN A 155 16.87 19.31 -13.21
CA ASN A 155 17.96 18.70 -13.98
C ASN A 155 19.26 19.51 -13.86
N MET A 156 19.15 20.85 -13.84
CA MET A 156 20.30 21.74 -13.59
C MET A 156 20.90 21.50 -12.20
N ASN A 157 20.06 21.33 -11.18
CA ASN A 157 20.49 21.07 -9.81
C ASN A 157 21.12 19.69 -9.65
N ILE A 158 20.57 18.68 -10.32
CA ILE A 158 21.12 17.31 -10.35
C ILE A 158 22.53 17.32 -10.95
N ALA A 159 22.73 18.02 -12.07
CA ALA A 159 24.04 18.14 -12.70
C ALA A 159 25.08 18.79 -11.77
N ILE A 160 24.71 19.88 -11.10
CA ILE A 160 25.60 20.56 -10.14
C ILE A 160 25.93 19.63 -8.97
N ASN A 161 24.95 18.90 -8.42
CA ASN A 161 25.16 17.97 -7.30
C ASN A 161 26.10 16.84 -7.71
N ALA A 162 25.88 16.24 -8.88
CA ALA A 162 26.73 15.14 -9.38
C ALA A 162 28.21 15.57 -9.46
N VAL A 163 28.47 16.79 -9.90
CA VAL A 163 29.84 17.32 -9.97
C VAL A 163 30.40 17.61 -8.58
N VAL A 164 29.63 18.23 -7.68
CA VAL A 164 30.08 18.53 -6.31
C VAL A 164 30.38 17.27 -5.51
N GLU A 165 29.60 16.21 -5.72
CA GLU A 165 29.80 14.91 -5.04
C GLU A 165 30.96 14.10 -5.62
N SER A 166 31.19 14.15 -6.93
CA SER A 166 32.24 13.38 -7.60
C SER A 166 33.63 14.00 -7.51
N ASN A 167 33.72 15.33 -7.39
CA ASN A 167 34.98 16.05 -7.46
C ASN A 167 35.35 16.68 -6.11
N LYS A 168 36.12 15.93 -5.28
CA LYS A 168 36.59 16.38 -3.96
C LYS A 168 37.60 17.52 -4.02
N ALA A 169 38.15 17.88 -5.18
CA ALA A 169 39.19 18.88 -5.40
C ALA A 169 38.65 20.11 -6.16
N LEU A 170 37.34 20.36 -6.10
CA LEU A 170 36.79 21.58 -6.70
C LEU A 170 37.43 22.85 -6.09
N ASP A 171 37.86 23.74 -6.98
CA ASP A 171 38.30 25.10 -6.63
C ASP A 171 37.20 25.84 -5.85
N ARG A 172 37.61 26.61 -4.85
CA ARG A 172 36.73 27.38 -3.97
C ARG A 172 35.75 28.28 -4.77
N ASN A 173 36.24 28.92 -5.83
CA ASN A 173 35.42 29.81 -6.66
C ASN A 173 34.30 29.02 -7.39
N LYS A 174 34.59 27.80 -7.86
CA LYS A 174 33.58 26.93 -8.46
C LYS A 174 32.56 26.49 -7.42
N VAL A 175 32.95 26.12 -6.21
CA VAL A 175 32.05 25.76 -5.10
C VAL A 175 31.11 26.92 -4.77
N GLU A 176 31.63 28.13 -4.64
CA GLU A 176 30.84 29.35 -4.38
C GLU A 176 29.86 29.63 -5.53
N LEU A 177 30.30 29.50 -6.79
CA LEU A 177 29.45 29.65 -7.96
C LEU A 177 28.32 28.61 -8.02
N TYR A 178 28.62 27.35 -7.73
CA TYR A 178 27.62 26.28 -7.74
C TYR A 178 26.59 26.41 -6.60
N ASN A 179 27.04 26.87 -5.43
CA ASN A 179 26.13 27.22 -4.33
C ASN A 179 25.22 28.39 -4.69
N TYR A 180 25.72 29.38 -5.39
CA TYR A 180 24.92 30.48 -5.95
C TYR A 180 23.88 29.92 -6.92
N PHE A 181 24.26 29.08 -7.89
CA PHE A 181 23.29 28.47 -8.83
C PHE A 181 22.23 27.64 -8.12
N LYS A 182 22.60 26.80 -7.14
CA LYS A 182 21.64 26.01 -6.34
C LYS A 182 20.63 26.91 -5.64
N LYS A 183 21.10 28.03 -5.06
CA LYS A 183 20.21 28.99 -4.39
C LYS A 183 19.24 29.63 -5.38
N GLU A 184 19.71 30.08 -6.54
CA GLU A 184 18.87 30.73 -7.53
C GLU A 184 17.88 29.76 -8.19
N ILE A 185 18.26 28.49 -8.44
CA ILE A 185 17.33 27.45 -8.90
C ILE A 185 16.25 27.22 -7.84
N ALA A 186 16.64 27.07 -6.56
CA ALA A 186 15.69 26.89 -5.47
C ALA A 186 14.72 28.07 -5.36
N LYS A 187 15.21 29.30 -5.49
CA LYS A 187 14.40 30.52 -5.51
C LYS A 187 13.42 30.55 -6.67
N HIS A 188 13.93 30.29 -7.88
CA HIS A 188 13.09 30.23 -9.09
C HIS A 188 11.96 29.24 -8.97
N ARG A 189 12.23 28.03 -8.46
CA ARG A 189 11.21 27.01 -8.22
C ARG A 189 10.21 27.43 -7.13
N ALA A 190 10.70 28.00 -6.03
CA ALA A 190 9.84 28.49 -4.96
C ALA A 190 8.91 29.60 -5.45
N ASP A 191 9.43 30.56 -6.25
CA ASP A 191 8.62 31.62 -6.87
C ASP A 191 7.56 31.03 -7.81
N GLY A 192 7.91 30.05 -8.64
CA GLY A 192 6.99 29.37 -9.51
C GLY A 192 5.85 28.66 -8.76
N TYR A 193 6.19 27.91 -7.72
CA TYR A 193 5.18 27.25 -6.89
C TYR A 193 4.27 28.24 -6.16
N ILE A 194 4.80 29.34 -5.63
CA ILE A 194 3.99 30.38 -4.99
C ILE A 194 3.04 31.01 -6.01
N SER A 195 3.53 31.35 -7.19
CA SER A 195 2.71 31.96 -8.24
C SER A 195 1.59 31.03 -8.72
N LEU A 196 1.87 29.74 -8.89
CA LEU A 196 0.84 28.75 -9.26
C LEU A 196 -0.16 28.56 -8.12
N ALA A 197 0.30 28.48 -6.87
CA ALA A 197 -0.57 28.39 -5.71
C ALA A 197 -1.51 29.60 -5.57
N GLU A 198 -1.03 30.81 -5.85
CA GLU A 198 -1.84 32.03 -5.83
C GLU A 198 -2.96 32.02 -6.90
N VAL A 199 -2.69 31.41 -8.06
CA VAL A 199 -3.71 31.21 -9.11
C VAL A 199 -4.75 30.18 -8.67
N GLU A 200 -4.30 29.01 -8.18
CA GLU A 200 -5.21 27.95 -7.71
C GLU A 200 -6.03 28.38 -6.50
N GLU A 201 -5.46 29.14 -5.55
CA GLU A 201 -6.19 29.66 -4.40
C GLU A 201 -7.36 30.56 -4.79
N LYS A 202 -7.22 31.34 -5.87
CA LYS A 202 -8.29 32.22 -6.40
C LYS A 202 -9.48 31.46 -6.97
N GLU A 203 -9.29 30.22 -7.42
CA GLU A 203 -10.39 29.36 -7.91
C GLU A 203 -11.32 28.92 -6.78
N GLY A 204 -10.85 28.90 -5.54
CA GLY A 204 -11.65 28.78 -4.32
C GLY A 204 -12.28 27.40 -4.06
N SER A 205 -12.31 26.49 -5.02
CA SER A 205 -12.81 25.14 -4.79
C SER A 205 -11.86 24.33 -3.93
N ASN A 206 -12.39 23.36 -3.18
CA ASN A 206 -11.60 22.58 -2.22
C ASN A 206 -10.40 21.87 -2.87
N ARG A 207 -10.57 21.35 -4.09
CA ARG A 207 -9.50 20.72 -4.87
C ARG A 207 -8.34 21.69 -5.11
N TYR A 208 -8.63 22.91 -5.54
CA TYR A 208 -7.61 23.92 -5.81
C TYR A 208 -6.99 24.47 -4.53
N LEU A 209 -7.77 24.63 -3.45
CA LEU A 209 -7.22 25.01 -2.14
C LEU A 209 -6.24 23.97 -1.60
N ARG A 210 -6.54 22.68 -1.74
CA ARG A 210 -5.61 21.59 -1.36
C ARG A 210 -4.36 21.57 -2.23
N SER A 211 -4.50 21.86 -3.53
CA SER A 211 -3.35 21.98 -4.44
C SER A 211 -2.50 23.20 -4.06
N ALA A 212 -3.10 24.37 -3.85
CA ALA A 212 -2.40 25.56 -3.40
C ALA A 212 -1.67 25.35 -2.07
N GLN A 213 -2.31 24.69 -1.10
CA GLN A 213 -1.68 24.26 0.14
C GLN A 213 -0.38 23.50 -0.11
N ASN A 214 -0.43 22.46 -0.96
CA ASN A 214 0.73 21.64 -1.27
C ASN A 214 1.85 22.43 -1.98
N LEU A 215 1.51 23.35 -2.87
CA LEU A 215 2.45 24.18 -3.60
C LEU A 215 3.15 25.19 -2.67
N TYR A 216 2.42 25.85 -1.77
CA TYR A 216 3.02 26.71 -0.76
C TYR A 216 3.95 25.94 0.18
N TYR A 217 3.57 24.73 0.57
CA TYR A 217 4.43 23.86 1.39
C TYR A 217 5.74 23.51 0.65
N LYS A 218 5.65 23.10 -0.62
CA LYS A 218 6.83 22.81 -1.47
C LYS A 218 7.72 24.02 -1.64
N ALA A 219 7.14 25.20 -1.84
CA ALA A 219 7.92 26.44 -1.94
C ALA A 219 8.72 26.72 -0.67
N ASN A 220 8.05 26.57 0.49
CA ASN A 220 8.71 26.72 1.79
C ASN A 220 9.80 25.68 2.00
N GLU A 221 9.52 24.40 1.73
CA GLU A 221 10.48 23.30 1.88
C GLU A 221 11.76 23.53 1.04
N ILE A 222 11.61 23.92 -0.22
CA ILE A 222 12.76 24.09 -1.14
C ILE A 222 13.64 25.27 -0.75
N TYR A 223 13.07 26.36 -0.28
CA TYR A 223 13.83 27.60 -0.06
C TYR A 223 14.08 27.96 1.43
N SER A 224 13.43 27.28 2.39
CA SER A 224 13.55 27.58 3.83
C SER A 224 14.98 27.52 4.39
N LYS A 225 15.86 26.73 3.79
CA LYS A 225 17.28 26.66 4.16
C LYS A 225 18.07 27.94 3.84
N TYR A 226 17.55 28.77 2.93
CA TYR A 226 18.15 30.05 2.54
C TYR A 226 17.40 31.22 3.19
N GLU A 227 16.09 31.14 3.31
CA GLU A 227 15.24 32.19 3.89
C GLU A 227 13.98 31.55 4.50
N LYS A 228 13.83 31.72 5.83
CA LYS A 228 12.65 31.20 6.55
C LYS A 228 11.38 31.93 6.09
N ASN A 229 10.32 31.16 5.85
CA ASN A 229 9.01 31.68 5.44
C ASN A 229 9.09 32.62 4.21
N TYR A 230 9.88 32.23 3.22
CA TYR A 230 10.08 33.02 1.98
C TYR A 230 8.75 33.43 1.35
N ARG A 231 8.59 34.73 1.07
CA ARG A 231 7.35 35.33 0.54
C ARG A 231 6.09 34.92 1.33
N ASN A 232 6.21 34.69 2.62
CA ASN A 232 5.14 34.21 3.51
C ASN A 232 4.56 32.85 3.09
N SER A 233 5.34 31.99 2.43
CA SER A 233 4.87 30.70 1.89
C SER A 233 4.32 29.78 2.97
N TYR A 234 4.92 29.75 4.17
CA TYR A 234 4.39 28.96 5.28
C TYR A 234 3.05 29.51 5.82
N SER A 235 2.94 30.83 5.97
CA SER A 235 1.69 31.47 6.41
C SER A 235 0.57 31.28 5.39
N LYS A 236 0.91 31.33 4.08
CA LYS A 236 -0.04 31.05 2.99
C LYS A 236 -0.46 29.57 2.99
N TYR A 237 0.47 28.64 3.24
CA TYR A 237 0.16 27.23 3.42
C TYR A 237 -0.88 27.01 4.52
N GLU A 238 -0.66 27.58 5.72
CA GLU A 238 -1.62 27.47 6.83
C GLU A 238 -2.98 28.09 6.48
N SER A 239 -2.98 29.24 5.80
CA SER A 239 -4.22 29.89 5.34
C SER A 239 -4.99 29.05 4.34
N ALA A 240 -4.32 28.51 3.29
CA ALA A 240 -4.94 27.66 2.27
C ALA A 240 -5.47 26.35 2.89
N LYS A 241 -4.70 25.76 3.82
CA LYS A 241 -5.12 24.59 4.60
C LYS A 241 -6.39 24.88 5.37
N TYR A 242 -6.42 25.97 6.12
CA TYR A 242 -7.60 26.34 6.94
C TYR A 242 -8.84 26.56 6.07
N LYS A 243 -8.71 27.23 4.90
CA LYS A 243 -9.83 27.42 3.95
C LYS A 243 -10.33 26.07 3.42
N ALA A 244 -9.42 25.16 3.07
CA ALA A 244 -9.80 23.83 2.61
C ALA A 244 -10.46 23.00 3.70
N ASP A 245 -9.94 23.09 4.94
CA ASP A 245 -10.53 22.41 6.10
C ASP A 245 -11.93 22.94 6.41
N LEU A 246 -12.17 24.27 6.26
CA LEU A 246 -13.51 24.85 6.38
C LEU A 246 -14.48 24.30 5.32
N ASN A 247 -14.06 24.18 4.07
CA ASN A 247 -14.89 23.61 3.01
C ASN A 247 -15.21 22.12 3.28
N ASP A 248 -14.23 21.32 3.71
CA ASP A 248 -14.46 19.92 4.07
C ASP A 248 -15.39 19.79 5.27
N ALA A 249 -15.23 20.66 6.27
CA ALA A 249 -16.14 20.71 7.43
C ALA A 249 -17.56 21.08 7.02
N GLU A 250 -17.75 22.10 6.16
CA GLU A 250 -19.05 22.52 5.63
C GLU A 250 -19.74 21.40 4.85
N ASP A 251 -19.01 20.72 3.94
CA ASP A 251 -19.55 19.62 3.15
C ASP A 251 -20.04 18.47 4.04
N ASN A 252 -19.24 18.08 5.04
CA ASN A 252 -19.62 17.02 5.96
C ASN A 252 -20.79 17.48 6.85
N TYR A 253 -20.77 18.71 7.34
CA TYR A 253 -21.88 19.27 8.10
C TYR A 253 -23.21 19.23 7.32
N ASN A 254 -23.19 19.66 6.06
CA ASN A 254 -24.38 19.67 5.20
C ASN A 254 -24.90 18.26 4.91
N LYS A 255 -24.02 17.27 4.69
CA LYS A 255 -24.38 15.84 4.59
C LYS A 255 -25.03 15.37 5.89
N GLY A 256 -24.44 15.71 7.05
CA GLY A 256 -24.96 15.39 8.35
C GLY A 256 -26.38 15.99 8.57
N ILE A 257 -26.60 17.25 8.23
CA ILE A 257 -27.91 17.91 8.30
C ILE A 257 -28.94 17.23 7.41
N THR A 258 -28.53 16.83 6.20
CA THR A 258 -29.39 16.13 5.25
C THR A 258 -29.87 14.80 5.83
N GLU A 259 -28.95 13.98 6.36
CA GLU A 259 -29.30 12.71 7.00
C GLU A 259 -30.14 12.92 8.25
N TYR A 260 -29.82 13.92 9.08
CA TYR A 260 -30.56 14.25 10.28
C TYR A 260 -32.02 14.63 9.98
N ARG A 261 -32.25 15.53 8.99
CA ARG A 261 -33.60 15.95 8.58
C ARG A 261 -34.43 14.82 7.99
N ASN A 262 -33.78 13.91 7.26
CA ASN A 262 -34.43 12.78 6.61
C ASN A 262 -34.54 11.55 7.51
N ALA A 263 -34.11 11.63 8.78
CA ALA A 263 -34.04 10.46 9.65
C ALA A 263 -35.42 9.94 10.09
N GLY A 264 -36.39 10.83 10.38
CA GLY A 264 -37.67 10.41 10.91
C GLY A 264 -37.52 9.53 12.15
N SER A 265 -37.93 8.26 12.05
CA SER A 265 -37.76 7.22 13.08
C SER A 265 -36.53 6.32 12.86
N SER A 266 -35.78 6.49 11.77
CA SER A 266 -34.64 5.64 11.41
C SER A 266 -33.40 5.92 12.26
N LYS A 267 -33.05 4.98 13.14
CA LYS A 267 -31.81 5.03 13.91
C LYS A 267 -30.56 5.00 12.99
N ALA A 268 -30.62 4.26 11.87
CA ALA A 268 -29.54 4.19 10.91
C ALA A 268 -29.18 5.55 10.31
N LYS A 269 -30.18 6.36 9.95
CA LYS A 269 -29.96 7.73 9.44
C LYS A 269 -29.41 8.67 10.50
N TYR A 270 -29.86 8.56 11.76
CA TYR A 270 -29.24 9.31 12.85
C TYR A 270 -27.77 8.91 13.07
N ARG A 271 -27.41 7.62 12.92
CA ARG A 271 -26.00 7.18 12.97
C ARG A 271 -25.19 7.73 11.79
N ALA A 272 -25.77 7.76 10.58
CA ALA A 272 -25.15 8.38 9.43
C ALA A 272 -24.90 9.88 9.64
N ALA A 273 -25.89 10.61 10.18
CA ALA A 273 -25.73 12.01 10.54
C ALA A 273 -24.62 12.20 11.59
N ASN A 274 -24.59 11.36 12.63
CA ASN A 274 -23.56 11.40 13.68
C ASN A 274 -22.15 11.21 13.09
N TYR A 275 -22.01 10.27 12.14
CA TYR A 275 -20.75 10.06 11.41
C TYR A 275 -20.30 11.33 10.69
N TYR A 276 -21.16 11.96 9.89
CA TYR A 276 -20.80 13.16 9.15
C TYR A 276 -20.49 14.36 10.07
N PHE A 277 -21.19 14.53 11.19
CA PHE A 277 -20.85 15.57 12.16
C PHE A 277 -19.50 15.32 12.83
N LYS A 278 -19.12 14.07 13.10
CA LYS A 278 -17.77 13.71 13.56
C LYS A 278 -16.71 14.02 12.50
N GLU A 279 -16.99 13.71 11.23
CA GLU A 279 -16.08 14.04 10.14
C GLU A 279 -15.88 15.55 10.00
N ALA A 280 -16.95 16.36 10.12
CA ALA A 280 -16.84 17.81 10.13
C ALA A 280 -15.92 18.32 11.24
N GLN A 281 -16.01 17.75 12.45
CA GLN A 281 -15.17 18.15 13.60
C GLN A 281 -13.69 17.72 13.46
N LYS A 282 -13.37 16.73 12.64
CA LYS A 282 -11.96 16.38 12.37
C LYS A 282 -11.23 17.48 11.60
N TYR A 283 -11.96 18.19 10.73
CA TYR A 283 -11.40 19.31 9.99
C TYR A 283 -11.40 20.60 10.79
N VAL A 284 -12.53 20.92 11.42
CA VAL A 284 -12.67 22.12 12.25
C VAL A 284 -13.37 21.78 13.56
N TYR A 285 -12.63 21.83 14.65
CA TYR A 285 -13.17 21.55 15.98
C TYR A 285 -14.28 22.55 16.35
N ASN A 286 -15.36 22.07 16.93
CA ASN A 286 -16.57 22.85 17.28
C ASN A 286 -17.21 23.58 16.09
N TYR A 287 -17.13 22.99 14.88
CA TYR A 287 -17.72 23.57 13.70
C TYR A 287 -19.24 23.74 13.88
N LYS A 288 -19.73 24.99 13.79
CA LYS A 288 -21.15 25.34 14.00
C LYS A 288 -21.71 24.68 15.27
N ASP A 289 -22.86 24.05 15.20
CA ASP A 289 -23.55 23.36 16.30
C ASP A 289 -23.32 21.85 16.34
N THR A 290 -22.23 21.34 15.69
CA THR A 290 -21.92 19.91 15.62
C THR A 290 -21.89 19.20 16.97
N ASN A 291 -21.43 19.86 18.05
CA ASN A 291 -21.40 19.26 19.38
C ASN A 291 -22.82 18.93 19.91
N LYS A 292 -23.77 19.84 19.69
CA LYS A 292 -25.17 19.62 20.06
C LYS A 292 -25.74 18.48 19.20
N LEU A 293 -25.54 18.54 17.88
CA LEU A 293 -26.06 17.55 16.93
C LEU A 293 -25.46 16.16 17.15
N LEU A 294 -24.19 16.06 17.57
CA LEU A 294 -23.56 14.78 17.91
C LEU A 294 -24.24 14.11 19.10
N ASN A 295 -24.57 14.88 20.15
CA ASN A 295 -25.27 14.35 21.30
C ASN A 295 -26.71 13.90 20.93
N GLU A 296 -27.44 14.72 20.19
CA GLU A 296 -28.79 14.39 19.75
C GLU A 296 -28.82 13.16 18.84
N THR A 297 -27.90 13.08 17.87
CA THR A 297 -27.84 11.96 16.94
C THR A 297 -27.35 10.67 17.62
N LYS A 298 -26.52 10.78 18.66
CA LYS A 298 -26.13 9.63 19.48
C LYS A 298 -27.35 9.09 20.25
N GLU A 299 -28.09 9.96 20.92
CA GLU A 299 -29.28 9.56 21.69
C GLU A 299 -30.38 8.93 20.83
N LYS A 300 -30.62 9.47 19.63
CA LYS A 300 -31.64 8.98 18.70
C LYS A 300 -31.19 7.80 17.85
N GLY A 301 -29.92 7.71 17.51
CA GLY A 301 -29.39 6.75 16.53
C GLY A 301 -28.85 5.45 17.13
N TYR A 302 -28.35 5.48 18.35
CA TYR A 302 -27.75 4.32 18.98
C TYR A 302 -28.73 3.61 19.90
N PHE A 303 -28.66 2.29 19.95
CA PHE A 303 -29.46 1.52 20.91
C PHE A 303 -28.83 1.55 22.29
N LYS A 304 -29.68 1.59 23.30
CA LYS A 304 -29.32 1.45 24.72
C LYS A 304 -29.54 -0.02 25.11
N TYR A 305 -28.47 -0.73 25.49
CA TYR A 305 -28.61 -2.14 25.83
C TYR A 305 -28.13 -2.52 27.21
N SER A 306 -28.70 -3.62 27.73
CA SER A 306 -28.21 -4.37 28.89
C SER A 306 -27.84 -5.77 28.41
N LEU A 307 -26.71 -6.28 28.90
CA LEU A 307 -26.17 -7.60 28.50
C LEU A 307 -25.90 -8.45 29.76
N ASN A 308 -26.55 -9.59 29.85
CA ASN A 308 -26.28 -10.62 30.81
C ASN A 308 -25.73 -11.86 30.10
N SER A 309 -24.60 -12.39 30.57
CA SER A 309 -23.98 -13.57 30.00
C SER A 309 -23.12 -14.28 31.05
N ASN A 310 -23.27 -15.60 31.16
CA ASN A 310 -22.38 -16.43 31.96
C ASN A 310 -21.08 -16.84 31.21
N ASN A 311 -20.96 -16.46 29.95
CA ASN A 311 -19.78 -16.74 29.10
C ASN A 311 -19.07 -15.43 28.71
N VAL A 312 -17.82 -15.29 29.11
CA VAL A 312 -17.03 -14.06 28.92
C VAL A 312 -16.72 -13.82 27.43
N ASP A 313 -16.43 -14.88 26.66
CA ASP A 313 -16.12 -14.75 25.23
C ASP A 313 -17.33 -14.23 24.45
N VAL A 314 -18.50 -14.79 24.71
CA VAL A 314 -19.77 -14.37 24.10
C VAL A 314 -20.12 -12.92 24.51
N LYS A 315 -19.94 -12.57 25.78
CA LYS A 315 -20.12 -11.21 26.29
C LYS A 315 -19.25 -10.20 25.53
N ASN A 316 -17.96 -10.51 25.38
CA ASN A 316 -16.99 -9.67 24.69
C ASN A 316 -17.35 -9.51 23.18
N LYS A 317 -17.71 -10.61 22.52
CA LYS A 317 -18.13 -10.55 21.12
C LYS A 317 -19.36 -9.66 20.95
N ILE A 318 -20.42 -9.86 21.73
CA ILE A 318 -21.63 -9.03 21.65
C ILE A 318 -21.29 -7.55 21.85
N SER A 319 -20.50 -7.22 22.88
CA SER A 319 -20.11 -5.84 23.17
C SER A 319 -19.30 -5.20 22.05
N ASN A 320 -18.36 -5.93 21.47
CA ASN A 320 -17.53 -5.44 20.37
C ASN A 320 -18.34 -5.21 19.08
N ASP A 321 -19.21 -6.16 18.74
CA ASP A 321 -19.99 -6.09 17.52
C ASP A 321 -21.09 -5.02 17.56
N LEU A 322 -21.61 -4.73 18.76
CA LEU A 322 -22.60 -3.67 18.98
C LEU A 322 -21.98 -2.27 19.10
N ASN A 323 -20.69 -2.12 19.35
CA ASN A 323 -20.04 -0.85 19.66
C ASN A 323 -20.32 0.26 18.64
N SER A 324 -20.51 -0.10 17.36
CA SER A 324 -20.81 0.87 16.29
C SER A 324 -22.27 1.33 16.22
N ILE A 325 -23.19 0.64 16.93
CA ILE A 325 -24.64 0.87 16.80
C ILE A 325 -25.36 0.96 18.15
N ALA A 326 -24.70 0.59 19.24
CA ALA A 326 -25.30 0.56 20.57
C ALA A 326 -24.26 0.87 21.66
N TYR A 327 -24.74 1.22 22.85
CA TYR A 327 -23.90 1.37 24.05
C TYR A 327 -24.60 0.82 25.28
N PRO A 328 -23.85 0.28 26.28
CA PRO A 328 -24.43 -0.29 27.49
C PRO A 328 -24.94 0.78 28.41
N VAL A 329 -26.08 0.52 29.04
CA VAL A 329 -26.71 1.41 30.04
C VAL A 329 -27.37 0.60 31.16
N THR A 330 -27.61 1.26 32.30
CA THR A 330 -28.36 0.68 33.43
C THR A 330 -29.82 1.10 33.43
N ASN A 331 -30.14 2.25 32.82
CA ASN A 331 -31.50 2.82 32.77
C ASN A 331 -31.88 3.15 31.33
N GLY A 332 -33.17 3.13 31.02
CA GLY A 332 -33.68 3.45 29.69
C GLY A 332 -33.24 2.40 28.62
N ILE A 333 -33.21 1.13 29.01
CA ILE A 333 -32.75 0.03 28.17
C ILE A 333 -33.74 -0.21 27.03
N GLU A 334 -33.27 -0.22 25.80
CA GLU A 334 -34.04 -0.53 24.57
C GLU A 334 -33.90 -1.98 24.14
N LEU A 335 -32.76 -2.64 24.48
CA LEU A 335 -32.46 -4.02 24.14
C LEU A 335 -31.95 -4.76 25.39
N PHE A 336 -32.64 -5.81 25.79
CA PHE A 336 -32.19 -6.76 26.81
C PHE A 336 -31.62 -7.99 26.13
N ILE A 337 -30.33 -8.24 26.29
CA ILE A 337 -29.62 -9.36 25.70
C ILE A 337 -29.22 -10.30 26.82
N ASP A 338 -29.65 -11.55 26.75
CA ASP A 338 -29.32 -12.62 27.70
C ASP A 338 -28.74 -13.84 26.96
N TYR A 339 -27.60 -14.28 27.38
CA TYR A 339 -26.98 -15.50 26.88
C TYR A 339 -26.60 -16.41 28.05
N ARG A 340 -26.96 -17.68 27.94
CA ARG A 340 -26.58 -18.72 28.90
C ARG A 340 -26.25 -20.01 28.15
N ASP A 341 -25.13 -20.60 28.49
CA ASP A 341 -24.82 -22.00 28.21
C ASP A 341 -24.99 -22.84 29.50
N GLY A 342 -25.54 -24.00 29.30
CA GLY A 342 -25.71 -25.00 30.36
C GLY A 342 -24.51 -25.92 30.48
N ASP A 343 -24.62 -26.86 31.42
CA ASP A 343 -23.56 -27.85 31.65
C ASP A 343 -23.40 -28.82 30.47
N TYR A 344 -22.18 -29.29 30.31
CA TYR A 344 -21.87 -30.31 29.32
C TYR A 344 -22.34 -31.68 29.83
N ASN A 345 -23.19 -32.36 29.08
CA ASN A 345 -23.66 -33.69 29.33
C ASN A 345 -22.95 -34.69 28.40
N TYR A 346 -22.37 -35.70 29.01
CA TYR A 346 -21.67 -36.77 28.30
C TYR A 346 -22.29 -38.12 28.61
N ASN A 347 -22.66 -38.88 27.58
CA ASN A 347 -23.11 -40.26 27.67
C ASN A 347 -22.25 -41.15 26.79
N THR A 348 -21.96 -42.32 27.27
CA THR A 348 -21.27 -43.36 26.51
C THR A 348 -21.99 -44.68 26.66
N SER A 349 -22.08 -45.41 25.57
CA SER A 349 -22.62 -46.79 25.57
C SER A 349 -21.71 -47.72 24.76
N SER A 350 -21.69 -48.97 25.12
CA SER A 350 -20.91 -49.97 24.39
C SER A 350 -21.83 -51.17 24.10
N ASN A 351 -21.87 -51.60 22.86
CA ASN A 351 -22.59 -52.78 22.44
C ASN A 351 -21.66 -53.74 21.72
N THR A 352 -21.72 -55.03 22.10
CA THR A 352 -20.86 -56.05 21.50
C THR A 352 -21.71 -57.05 20.76
N ASN A 353 -21.47 -57.23 19.48
CA ASN A 353 -22.06 -58.25 18.63
C ASN A 353 -21.03 -59.33 18.31
N THR A 354 -21.47 -60.56 18.41
CA THR A 354 -20.63 -61.76 18.18
C THR A 354 -21.21 -62.56 17.02
N GLU A 355 -20.40 -62.79 16.03
CA GLU A 355 -20.79 -63.51 14.81
C GLU A 355 -19.85 -64.72 14.60
N GLN A 356 -20.44 -65.92 14.47
CA GLN A 356 -19.71 -67.12 14.09
C GLN A 356 -19.55 -67.17 12.57
N LEU A 357 -18.32 -67.26 12.12
CA LEU A 357 -17.98 -67.26 10.70
C LEU A 357 -17.35 -68.59 10.29
N LYS A 358 -17.67 -69.02 9.09
CA LYS A 358 -17.05 -70.16 8.44
C LYS A 358 -16.53 -69.75 7.07
N LYS A 359 -15.25 -70.02 6.80
CA LYS A 359 -14.65 -69.68 5.51
C LYS A 359 -13.82 -70.85 5.00
N GLU A 360 -14.07 -71.25 3.75
CA GLU A 360 -13.21 -72.16 3.04
C GLU A 360 -12.12 -71.41 2.28
N VAL A 361 -10.89 -71.86 2.44
CA VAL A 361 -9.72 -71.24 1.80
C VAL A 361 -8.86 -72.33 1.17
N GLN A 362 -8.47 -72.17 -0.05
CA GLN A 362 -7.53 -73.06 -0.71
C GLN A 362 -6.14 -72.88 -0.04
N THR A 363 -5.57 -73.95 0.51
CA THR A 363 -4.27 -73.93 1.21
C THR A 363 -3.16 -74.57 0.40
N GLY A 364 -3.51 -75.19 -0.75
CA GLY A 364 -2.53 -75.85 -1.60
C GLY A 364 -3.21 -76.60 -2.75
N VAL A 365 -2.43 -77.42 -3.42
CA VAL A 365 -2.92 -78.41 -4.40
C VAL A 365 -2.33 -79.79 -4.02
N ASP A 366 -3.10 -80.86 -4.21
CA ASP A 366 -2.64 -82.24 -3.97
C ASP A 366 -1.67 -82.69 -5.12
N SER A 367 -1.16 -83.88 -5.01
CA SER A 367 -0.29 -84.48 -6.03
C SER A 367 -0.94 -84.71 -7.42
N THR A 368 -2.25 -84.54 -7.51
CA THR A 368 -3.03 -84.66 -8.76
C THR A 368 -3.47 -83.29 -9.32
N GLY A 369 -3.04 -82.18 -8.69
CA GLY A 369 -3.41 -80.81 -9.07
C GLY A 369 -4.75 -80.34 -8.56
N LYS A 370 -5.47 -81.07 -7.71
CA LYS A 370 -6.75 -80.68 -7.11
C LYS A 370 -6.51 -79.71 -5.94
N PRO A 371 -7.35 -78.66 -5.77
CA PRO A 371 -7.22 -77.73 -4.66
C PRO A 371 -7.47 -78.44 -3.31
N ILE A 372 -6.57 -78.24 -2.37
CA ILE A 372 -6.75 -78.65 -0.97
C ILE A 372 -7.46 -77.50 -0.27
N MET A 373 -8.68 -77.70 0.16
CA MET A 373 -9.52 -76.70 0.86
C MET A 373 -9.41 -76.94 2.36
N LYS A 374 -9.15 -75.88 3.10
CA LYS A 374 -9.23 -75.88 4.57
C LYS A 374 -10.39 -75.01 5.04
N VAL A 375 -11.19 -75.53 5.91
CA VAL A 375 -12.29 -74.82 6.56
C VAL A 375 -11.79 -74.17 7.83
N TYR A 376 -11.96 -72.86 7.89
CA TYR A 376 -11.66 -72.08 9.07
C TYR A 376 -12.97 -71.73 9.78
N ASN A 377 -13.05 -72.00 11.07
CA ASN A 377 -14.16 -71.62 11.94
C ASN A 377 -13.68 -70.61 12.94
N PHE A 378 -14.17 -69.39 12.92
CA PHE A 378 -13.71 -68.31 13.76
C PHE A 378 -14.87 -67.41 14.16
N THR A 379 -14.62 -66.61 15.19
CA THR A 379 -15.60 -65.71 15.76
C THR A 379 -15.17 -64.27 15.46
N LYS A 380 -16.05 -63.48 14.93
CA LYS A 380 -15.92 -62.01 14.79
C LYS A 380 -16.66 -61.37 15.95
N ILE A 381 -15.98 -60.58 16.74
CA ILE A 381 -16.53 -59.80 17.84
C ILE A 381 -16.41 -58.34 17.43
N THR A 382 -17.53 -57.66 17.23
CA THR A 382 -17.59 -56.24 16.92
C THR A 382 -18.08 -55.49 18.15
N THR A 383 -17.24 -54.66 18.72
CA THR A 383 -17.62 -53.75 19.81
C THR A 383 -17.83 -52.36 19.25
N THR A 384 -19.05 -51.86 19.30
CA THR A 384 -19.45 -50.50 18.91
C THR A 384 -19.52 -49.66 20.17
N ILE A 385 -18.68 -48.62 20.24
CA ILE A 385 -18.70 -47.65 21.31
C ILE A 385 -19.32 -46.35 20.73
N GLU A 386 -20.42 -45.93 21.35
CA GLU A 386 -21.04 -44.64 21.05
C GLU A 386 -20.83 -43.66 22.14
N GLU A 387 -20.36 -42.47 21.80
CA GLU A 387 -20.18 -41.32 22.70
C GLU A 387 -21.07 -40.19 22.24
N ILE A 388 -21.80 -39.58 23.15
CA ILE A 388 -22.73 -38.47 22.87
C ILE A 388 -22.37 -37.31 23.84
N GLY A 389 -21.98 -36.19 23.27
CA GLY A 389 -21.79 -34.95 24.03
C GLY A 389 -22.84 -33.93 23.68
N THR A 390 -23.45 -33.28 24.66
CA THR A 390 -24.50 -32.27 24.48
C THR A 390 -24.30 -31.08 25.38
N ILE A 391 -24.48 -29.87 24.82
CA ILE A 391 -24.59 -28.60 25.56
C ILE A 391 -25.86 -27.90 25.08
N ARG A 392 -26.71 -27.49 26.03
CA ARG A 392 -27.83 -26.58 25.77
C ARG A 392 -27.37 -25.15 25.90
N TYR A 393 -27.78 -24.27 24.98
CA TYR A 393 -27.64 -22.83 25.14
C TYR A 393 -28.94 -22.09 24.93
N THR A 394 -29.03 -20.87 25.48
CA THR A 394 -30.12 -19.93 25.23
C THR A 394 -29.52 -18.59 24.82
N PHE A 395 -30.05 -18.01 23.77
CA PHE A 395 -29.73 -16.65 23.32
C PHE A 395 -31.02 -15.88 23.12
N SER A 396 -31.25 -14.87 23.95
CA SER A 396 -32.48 -14.09 23.96
C SER A 396 -32.19 -12.61 23.79
N VAL A 397 -32.90 -11.97 22.90
CA VAL A 397 -32.88 -10.50 22.73
C VAL A 397 -34.31 -10.02 22.78
N ARG A 398 -34.59 -9.08 23.68
CA ARG A 398 -35.92 -8.50 23.88
C ARG A 398 -35.83 -6.99 23.79
N GLY A 399 -36.65 -6.38 22.93
CA GLY A 399 -36.73 -4.93 22.78
C GLY A 399 -37.80 -4.52 21.78
N ALA A 400 -38.12 -3.22 21.75
CA ALA A 400 -39.13 -2.66 20.86
C ALA A 400 -38.77 -2.82 19.36
N TYR A 401 -37.49 -2.92 19.03
CA TYR A 401 -36.97 -2.93 17.66
C TYR A 401 -36.54 -4.30 17.21
N TYR A 402 -36.25 -5.23 18.14
CA TYR A 402 -35.76 -6.55 17.82
C TYR A 402 -36.12 -7.55 18.93
N ASN A 403 -36.76 -8.62 18.55
CA ASN A 403 -37.08 -9.72 19.46
C ASN A 403 -36.61 -11.03 18.84
N ASN A 404 -35.83 -11.80 19.57
CA ASN A 404 -35.41 -13.14 19.20
C ASN A 404 -35.20 -13.98 20.47
N ASN A 405 -35.63 -15.23 20.42
CA ASN A 405 -35.42 -16.16 21.53
C ASN A 405 -35.10 -17.55 20.97
N ILE A 406 -33.87 -17.96 21.20
CA ILE A 406 -33.35 -19.22 20.70
C ILE A 406 -32.93 -20.07 21.90
N SER A 407 -33.43 -21.31 21.94
CA SER A 407 -32.94 -22.33 22.87
C SER A 407 -32.64 -23.58 22.05
N ASN A 408 -31.41 -24.04 22.10
CA ASN A 408 -30.97 -25.16 21.27
C ASN A 408 -30.03 -26.11 22.03
N ASP A 409 -30.15 -27.41 21.71
CA ASP A 409 -29.25 -28.46 22.20
C ASP A 409 -28.25 -28.82 21.10
N ILE A 410 -27.00 -28.55 21.32
CA ILE A 410 -25.93 -28.93 20.41
C ILE A 410 -25.40 -30.29 20.81
N THR A 411 -25.65 -31.27 19.97
CA THR A 411 -25.23 -32.65 20.19
C THR A 411 -24.20 -33.08 19.16
N ILE A 412 -23.15 -33.73 19.61
CA ILE A 412 -22.20 -34.45 18.75
C ILE A 412 -22.16 -35.89 19.18
N LYS A 413 -22.29 -36.75 18.21
CA LYS A 413 -22.20 -38.21 18.34
C LYS A 413 -20.86 -38.67 17.72
N ASN A 414 -20.11 -39.46 18.43
CA ASN A 414 -18.95 -40.17 17.94
C ASN A 414 -19.21 -41.68 18.04
N THR A 415 -18.91 -42.44 17.00
CA THR A 415 -19.10 -43.88 16.96
C THR A 415 -17.81 -44.56 16.53
N VAL A 416 -17.34 -45.47 17.34
CA VAL A 416 -16.13 -46.23 17.08
C VAL A 416 -16.44 -47.73 17.07
N ASN A 417 -15.95 -48.42 16.06
CA ASN A 417 -16.10 -49.87 15.92
C ASN A 417 -14.74 -50.52 16.07
N ASN A 418 -14.67 -51.45 17.03
CA ASN A 418 -13.53 -52.32 17.26
C ASN A 418 -13.91 -53.73 16.85
N VAL A 419 -13.06 -54.35 16.06
CA VAL A 419 -13.27 -55.73 15.59
C VAL A 419 -12.15 -56.61 16.10
N LYS A 420 -12.51 -57.73 16.71
CA LYS A 420 -11.57 -58.76 17.17
C LYS A 420 -11.98 -60.11 16.59
N TYR A 421 -11.03 -60.79 16.02
CA TYR A 421 -11.22 -62.14 15.53
C TYR A 421 -10.55 -63.15 16.48
N SER A 422 -11.21 -64.27 16.72
CA SER A 422 -10.69 -65.34 17.58
C SER A 422 -11.09 -66.73 17.01
N GLY A 423 -10.30 -67.77 17.34
CA GLY A 423 -10.43 -69.13 16.81
C GLY A 423 -9.46 -69.37 15.63
N GLU A 424 -9.81 -70.29 14.76
CA GLU A 424 -8.99 -70.53 13.56
C GLU A 424 -9.29 -69.47 12.46
N VAL A 425 -8.57 -68.34 12.56
CA VAL A 425 -8.75 -67.23 11.59
C VAL A 425 -7.97 -67.52 10.31
N PRO A 426 -8.59 -67.33 9.11
CA PRO A 426 -7.87 -67.45 7.85
C PRO A 426 -6.68 -66.48 7.77
N PRO A 427 -5.58 -66.83 7.10
CA PRO A 427 -4.41 -65.96 6.93
C PRO A 427 -4.68 -64.91 5.81
N SER A 428 -5.58 -63.97 6.06
CA SER A 428 -5.94 -62.88 5.12
C SER A 428 -5.90 -61.54 5.83
N SER A 429 -5.56 -60.49 5.07
CA SER A 429 -5.56 -59.12 5.59
C SER A 429 -6.96 -58.61 5.93
N GLU A 430 -8.02 -59.27 5.45
CA GLU A 430 -9.44 -58.92 5.73
C GLU A 430 -9.79 -59.19 7.22
N TYR A 431 -9.07 -60.10 7.93
CA TYR A 431 -9.39 -60.52 9.28
C TYR A 431 -8.43 -59.92 10.30
N ARG A 432 -8.17 -58.62 10.19
CA ARG A 432 -7.31 -57.90 11.15
C ARG A 432 -8.12 -57.34 12.31
N ASN A 433 -7.58 -57.46 13.49
CA ASN A 433 -8.14 -56.79 14.65
C ASN A 433 -7.99 -55.29 14.51
N SER A 434 -9.00 -54.50 14.90
CA SER A 434 -8.97 -53.07 15.02
C SER A 434 -9.15 -52.68 16.48
N ASP A 435 -8.34 -51.70 16.93
CA ASP A 435 -8.42 -51.14 18.28
C ASP A 435 -8.42 -49.60 18.16
N ASN A 436 -9.59 -49.10 17.65
CA ASN A 436 -9.82 -47.67 17.49
C ASN A 436 -10.18 -47.08 18.85
N LYS A 437 -9.58 -45.93 19.18
CA LYS A 437 -9.85 -45.25 20.45
C LYS A 437 -11.05 -44.30 20.32
N ALA A 438 -11.94 -44.36 21.31
CA ALA A 438 -12.97 -43.35 21.50
C ALA A 438 -12.35 -41.98 21.83
N LEU A 439 -13.03 -40.91 21.49
CA LEU A 439 -12.53 -39.55 21.73
C LEU A 439 -12.39 -39.23 23.22
N GLY A 440 -13.31 -39.76 24.03
CA GLY A 440 -13.42 -39.42 25.43
C GLY A 440 -14.13 -38.08 25.70
N SER A 441 -14.58 -37.94 26.96
CA SER A 441 -15.40 -36.79 27.37
C SER A 441 -14.78 -35.44 27.07
N ASN A 442 -13.47 -35.27 27.33
CA ASN A 442 -12.80 -33.94 27.18
C ASN A 442 -12.66 -33.52 25.71
N GLU A 443 -12.33 -34.45 24.82
CA GLU A 443 -12.18 -34.11 23.41
C GLU A 443 -13.53 -33.86 22.74
N LEU A 444 -14.53 -34.67 23.10
CA LEU A 444 -15.89 -34.48 22.61
C LEU A 444 -16.48 -33.17 23.13
N LYS A 445 -16.21 -32.79 24.39
CA LYS A 445 -16.59 -31.50 24.97
C LYS A 445 -16.08 -30.33 24.11
N LYS A 446 -14.78 -30.31 23.78
CA LYS A 446 -14.20 -29.26 22.94
C LYS A 446 -14.93 -29.12 21.59
N LYS A 447 -15.23 -30.23 20.93
CA LYS A 447 -15.97 -30.22 19.66
C LYS A 447 -17.39 -29.66 19.80
N VAL A 448 -18.08 -29.98 20.91
CA VAL A 448 -19.41 -29.43 21.18
C VAL A 448 -19.33 -27.94 21.44
N GLU A 449 -18.37 -27.48 22.28
CA GLU A 449 -18.15 -26.07 22.59
C GLU A 449 -17.81 -25.24 21.33
N GLU A 450 -16.98 -25.77 20.44
CA GLU A 450 -16.66 -25.12 19.15
C GLU A 450 -17.91 -24.96 18.26
N LYS A 451 -18.78 -25.98 18.25
CA LYS A 451 -20.02 -25.92 17.48
C LYS A 451 -21.02 -24.94 18.08
N VAL A 452 -21.18 -24.92 19.43
CA VAL A 452 -21.96 -23.91 20.15
C VAL A 452 -21.48 -22.51 19.81
N LYS A 453 -20.16 -22.26 19.94
CA LYS A 453 -19.53 -20.96 19.63
C LYS A 453 -19.84 -20.52 18.18
N LYS A 454 -19.75 -21.43 17.22
CA LYS A 454 -20.06 -21.12 15.81
C LYS A 454 -21.51 -20.71 15.60
N GLU A 455 -22.46 -21.44 16.18
CA GLU A 455 -23.88 -21.12 16.04
C GLU A 455 -24.25 -19.81 16.74
N VAL A 456 -23.78 -19.61 17.97
CA VAL A 456 -24.02 -18.36 18.74
C VAL A 456 -23.44 -17.15 18.02
N ASN A 457 -22.23 -17.26 17.44
CA ASN A 457 -21.66 -16.19 16.64
C ASN A 457 -22.55 -15.86 15.43
N GLY A 458 -23.12 -16.86 14.77
CA GLY A 458 -24.06 -16.63 13.67
C GLY A 458 -25.33 -15.87 14.09
N HIS A 459 -25.85 -16.15 15.30
CA HIS A 459 -27.00 -15.42 15.85
C HIS A 459 -26.64 -13.98 16.20
N ILE A 460 -25.46 -13.74 16.80
CA ILE A 460 -24.96 -12.39 17.10
C ILE A 460 -24.80 -11.58 15.81
N ASP A 461 -24.16 -12.16 14.79
CA ASP A 461 -23.92 -11.50 13.52
C ASP A 461 -25.26 -11.13 12.82
N SER A 462 -26.25 -12.03 12.86
CA SER A 462 -27.59 -11.76 12.33
C SER A 462 -28.28 -10.63 13.08
N MET A 463 -28.28 -10.66 14.41
CA MET A 463 -28.85 -9.60 15.26
C MET A 463 -28.21 -8.24 14.90
N VAL A 464 -26.90 -8.16 14.87
CA VAL A 464 -26.16 -6.91 14.56
C VAL A 464 -26.50 -6.42 13.16
N LYS A 465 -26.57 -7.31 12.18
CA LYS A 465 -26.95 -6.97 10.80
C LYS A 465 -28.36 -6.37 10.72
N ASP A 466 -29.31 -6.94 11.43
CA ASP A 466 -30.69 -6.44 11.44
C ASP A 466 -30.80 -5.11 12.16
N LEU A 467 -30.17 -4.95 13.33
CA LEU A 467 -30.11 -3.70 14.06
C LEU A 467 -29.41 -2.56 13.29
N LYS A 468 -28.46 -2.86 12.43
CA LYS A 468 -27.81 -1.86 11.57
C LYS A 468 -28.76 -1.24 10.54
N ARG A 469 -29.83 -1.93 10.16
CA ARG A 469 -30.80 -1.47 9.15
C ARG A 469 -31.90 -0.59 9.72
N ILE A 470 -32.17 -0.69 11.01
CA ILE A 470 -33.13 0.14 11.74
C ILE A 470 -32.57 1.55 11.91
#